data_59e23af2d7077992abe2c3e4bb25a882
#
_entry.id   59e23af2d7077992abe2c3e4bb25a882
#
_cell.length_a   1.000
_cell.length_b   1.000
_cell.length_c   1.000
_cell.angle_alpha   90.00
_cell.angle_beta   90.00
_cell.angle_gamma   90.00
#
_symmetry.space_group_name_H-M   'P 1'
#
loop_
_entity.id
_entity.type
_entity.pdbx_description
1 polymer ?
#
loop_
_entity_poly.entity_id
_entity_poly.type
_entity_poly.pdbx_seq_one_letter_code
_entity_poly.pdbx_strand_id
1 'polypeptide(L)'
;MAERSDFLPAQRLQELTSQIDPTIDLDREAQAILQDVADDFVENVASFACELAKHRESTTLEAKDIQLALEKNWNMRLPGVSDAQEMKAIKKTSVTDAHRIRMQDVRKSKSLSNR
;
A
#
# COMPACT_ATOMS: atom_id res chain seq x y z
N MET A 1 -27.12 2.13 16.66
CA MET A 1 -26.23 1.63 16.68
C MET A 1 -25.54 1.35 15.58
N ALA A 2 -24.68 1.77 15.47
CA ALA A 2 -23.98 1.70 14.34
C ALA A 2 -23.53 0.36 14.14
N GLU A 3 -23.97 -0.25 13.17
CA GLU A 3 -23.37 -1.33 12.79
C GLU A 3 -22.05 -0.98 12.40
N ARG A 4 -21.11 -1.19 13.24
CA ARG A 4 -19.79 -1.11 12.86
C ARG A 4 -19.59 -2.06 11.80
N SER A 5 -19.09 -1.54 10.79
CA SER A 5 -19.06 -2.13 9.56
C SER A 5 -18.62 -3.52 9.57
N ASP A 6 -19.31 -4.30 8.86
CA ASP A 6 -18.96 -5.64 8.62
C ASP A 6 -17.80 -5.74 7.65
N PHE A 7 -17.13 -4.61 7.39
CA PHE A 7 -16.02 -4.57 6.49
C PHE A 7 -14.91 -5.52 6.93
N LEU A 8 -14.60 -5.55 8.22
CA LEU A 8 -13.60 -6.47 8.76
C LEU A 8 -14.16 -7.11 10.01
N PRO A 9 -14.86 -8.26 9.89
CA PRO A 9 -15.47 -8.91 11.03
C PRO A 9 -14.45 -9.39 12.05
N ALA A 10 -14.89 -9.48 13.30
CA ALA A 10 -14.04 -9.93 14.39
C ALA A 10 -13.40 -11.29 14.12
N GLN A 11 -14.18 -12.19 13.56
CA GLN A 11 -13.70 -13.54 13.24
C GLN A 11 -12.54 -13.49 12.25
N ARG A 12 -12.64 -12.63 11.25
CA ARG A 12 -11.59 -12.49 10.25
C ARG A 12 -10.31 -11.92 10.86
N LEU A 13 -10.46 -10.98 11.80
CA LEU A 13 -9.31 -10.44 12.50
C LEU A 13 -8.60 -11.49 13.33
N GLN A 14 -9.37 -12.34 14.01
CA GLN A 14 -8.79 -13.42 14.79
C GLN A 14 -8.06 -14.43 13.88
N GLU A 15 -8.62 -14.72 12.73
CA GLU A 15 -7.96 -15.59 11.75
C GLU A 15 -6.63 -15.00 11.30
N LEU A 16 -6.61 -13.73 10.99
CA LEU A 16 -5.39 -13.06 10.56
C LEU A 16 -4.33 -13.04 11.65
N THR A 17 -4.74 -12.74 12.89
CA THR A 17 -3.82 -12.75 14.02
C THR A 17 -3.26 -14.16 14.26
N SER A 18 -4.09 -15.17 14.13
CA SER A 18 -3.66 -16.56 14.30
C SER A 18 -2.69 -17.01 13.21
N GLN A 19 -2.82 -16.47 12.01
CA GLN A 19 -1.87 -16.75 10.95
C GLN A 19 -0.48 -16.16 11.23
N ILE A 20 -0.47 -15.03 11.91
CA ILE A 20 0.80 -14.39 12.27
C ILE A 20 1.41 -15.10 13.47
N ASP A 21 0.64 -15.32 14.52
CA ASP A 21 1.12 -16.01 15.71
C ASP A 21 -0.07 -16.66 16.43
N PRO A 22 -0.22 -17.99 16.33
CA PRO A 22 -1.36 -18.68 16.95
C PRO A 22 -1.35 -18.68 18.47
N THR A 23 -0.26 -18.25 19.12
CA THR A 23 -0.19 -18.20 20.56
C THR A 23 -0.69 -16.89 21.15
N ILE A 24 -0.98 -15.91 20.30
CA ILE A 24 -1.43 -14.59 20.74
C ILE A 24 -2.93 -14.45 20.56
N ASP A 25 -3.63 -14.08 21.61
CA ASP A 25 -5.06 -13.83 21.54
C ASP A 25 -5.29 -12.33 21.35
N LEU A 26 -6.31 -12.01 20.57
CA LEU A 26 -6.69 -10.64 20.31
C LEU A 26 -7.81 -10.26 21.26
N ASP A 27 -7.58 -9.28 22.15
CA ASP A 27 -8.63 -8.88 23.07
C ASP A 27 -9.63 -7.95 22.38
N ARG A 28 -10.76 -7.70 23.04
CA ARG A 28 -11.85 -6.94 22.42
C ARG A 28 -11.48 -5.50 22.10
N GLU A 29 -10.72 -4.87 22.97
CA GLU A 29 -10.31 -3.50 22.75
C GLU A 29 -9.35 -3.39 21.58
N ALA A 30 -8.38 -4.30 21.50
CA ALA A 30 -7.46 -4.35 20.37
C ALA A 30 -8.20 -4.63 19.06
N GLN A 31 -9.18 -5.52 19.12
CA GLN A 31 -10.01 -5.84 17.96
C GLN A 31 -10.77 -4.61 17.47
N ALA A 32 -11.38 -3.85 18.39
CA ALA A 32 -12.12 -2.64 18.02
C ALA A 32 -11.20 -1.59 17.39
N ILE A 33 -10.00 -1.44 17.94
CA ILE A 33 -9.03 -0.51 17.39
C ILE A 33 -8.62 -0.92 15.98
N LEU A 34 -8.36 -2.19 15.76
CA LEU A 34 -7.99 -2.67 14.44
C LEU A 34 -9.11 -2.49 13.43
N GLN A 35 -10.36 -2.69 13.84
CA GLN A 35 -11.51 -2.45 12.97
C GLN A 35 -11.61 -0.98 12.58
N ASP A 36 -11.42 -0.07 13.52
CA ASP A 36 -11.43 1.37 13.25
C ASP A 36 -10.30 1.78 12.32
N VAL A 37 -9.10 1.26 12.56
CA VAL A 37 -7.94 1.55 11.71
C VAL A 37 -8.18 1.06 10.29
N ALA A 38 -8.77 -0.12 10.13
CA ALA A 38 -9.05 -0.68 8.81
C ALA A 38 -10.08 0.18 8.06
N ASP A 39 -11.14 0.62 8.75
CA ASP A 39 -12.15 1.47 8.16
C ASP A 39 -11.56 2.81 7.70
N ASP A 40 -10.79 3.45 8.57
CA ASP A 40 -10.14 4.71 8.26
C ASP A 40 -9.14 4.57 7.12
N PHE A 41 -8.39 3.49 7.12
CA PHE A 41 -7.41 3.24 6.07
C PHE A 41 -8.08 3.12 4.70
N VAL A 42 -9.14 2.31 4.62
CA VAL A 42 -9.85 2.13 3.35
C VAL A 42 -10.49 3.43 2.90
N GLU A 43 -11.09 4.18 3.82
CA GLU A 43 -11.69 5.47 3.49
C GLU A 43 -10.65 6.45 2.94
N ASN A 44 -9.49 6.53 3.58
CA ASN A 44 -8.43 7.43 3.15
C ASN A 44 -7.86 7.02 1.79
N VAL A 45 -7.64 5.72 1.59
CA VAL A 45 -7.13 5.23 0.31
C VAL A 45 -8.16 5.48 -0.80
N ALA A 46 -9.42 5.19 -0.54
CA ALA A 46 -10.47 5.38 -1.53
C ALA A 46 -10.64 6.85 -1.89
N SER A 47 -10.59 7.74 -0.89
CA SER A 47 -10.70 9.18 -1.13
C SER A 47 -9.58 9.69 -2.01
N PHE A 48 -8.35 9.30 -1.71
CA PHE A 48 -7.20 9.72 -2.49
C PHE A 48 -7.25 9.13 -3.90
N ALA A 49 -7.63 7.86 -4.01
CA ALA A 49 -7.74 7.20 -5.31
C ALA A 49 -8.83 7.82 -6.17
N CYS A 50 -9.95 8.26 -5.56
CA CYS A 50 -10.99 8.98 -6.29
C CYS A 50 -10.48 10.30 -6.85
N GLU A 51 -9.63 11.00 -6.11
CA GLU A 51 -9.02 12.23 -6.60
C GLU A 51 -8.10 11.94 -7.80
N LEU A 52 -7.37 10.84 -7.76
CA LEU A 52 -6.54 10.44 -8.89
C LEU A 52 -7.39 10.10 -10.11
N ALA A 53 -8.52 9.41 -9.92
CA ALA A 53 -9.43 9.11 -11.02
C ALA A 53 -9.99 10.40 -11.64
N LYS A 54 -10.36 11.36 -10.81
CA LYS A 54 -10.84 12.66 -11.28
C LYS A 54 -9.76 13.40 -12.04
N HIS A 55 -8.52 13.30 -11.59
CA HIS A 55 -7.39 13.93 -12.27
C HIS A 55 -7.18 13.34 -13.66
N ARG A 56 -7.49 12.06 -13.85
CA ARG A 56 -7.47 11.43 -15.16
C ARG A 56 -8.71 11.77 -15.99
N GLU A 57 -9.61 12.59 -15.43
CA GLU A 57 -10.87 12.94 -16.07
C GLU A 57 -11.77 11.72 -16.27
N SER A 58 -11.73 10.80 -15.31
CA SER A 58 -12.52 9.58 -15.36
C SER A 58 -13.58 9.59 -14.26
N THR A 59 -14.71 8.97 -14.52
CA THR A 59 -15.75 8.77 -13.51
C THR A 59 -15.68 7.37 -12.92
N THR A 60 -14.70 6.57 -13.36
CA THR A 60 -14.53 5.21 -12.88
C THR A 60 -13.25 5.09 -12.08
N LEU A 61 -13.37 4.56 -10.86
CA LEU A 61 -12.22 4.26 -10.03
C LEU A 61 -11.64 2.92 -10.46
N GLU A 62 -10.40 2.93 -10.89
CA GLU A 62 -9.77 1.70 -11.37
C GLU A 62 -8.67 1.23 -10.43
N ALA A 63 -8.28 -0.02 -10.57
CA ALA A 63 -7.22 -0.60 -9.74
C ALA A 63 -5.93 0.21 -9.77
N LYS A 64 -5.59 0.79 -10.90
CA LYS A 64 -4.38 1.61 -11.03
C LYS A 64 -4.43 2.87 -10.16
N ASP A 65 -5.61 3.42 -9.91
CA ASP A 65 -5.77 4.58 -9.05
C ASP A 65 -5.49 4.19 -7.59
N ILE A 66 -6.02 3.06 -7.16
CA ILE A 66 -5.80 2.55 -5.81
C ILE A 66 -4.32 2.19 -5.63
N GLN A 67 -3.74 1.54 -6.60
CA GLN A 67 -2.33 1.16 -6.54
C GLN A 67 -1.42 2.38 -6.43
N LEU A 68 -1.70 3.42 -7.22
CA LEU A 68 -0.92 4.65 -7.16
C LEU A 68 -1.11 5.37 -5.83
N ALA A 69 -2.34 5.38 -5.31
CA ALA A 69 -2.62 5.99 -4.01
C ALA A 69 -1.82 5.30 -2.90
N LEU A 70 -1.81 3.98 -2.90
CA LEU A 70 -1.07 3.21 -1.91
C LEU A 70 0.44 3.46 -2.01
N GLU A 71 0.96 3.53 -3.21
CA GLU A 71 2.39 3.80 -3.39
C GLU A 71 2.78 5.20 -2.91
N LYS A 72 1.99 6.20 -3.26
CA LYS A 72 2.36 7.58 -2.95
C LYS A 72 2.23 7.94 -1.49
N ASN A 73 1.13 7.54 -0.86
CA ASN A 73 0.86 7.97 0.51
C ASN A 73 1.26 6.96 1.58
N TRP A 74 1.28 5.69 1.24
CA TRP A 74 1.57 4.65 2.23
C TRP A 74 2.79 3.79 1.87
N ASN A 75 3.39 4.06 0.73
CA ASN A 75 4.56 3.32 0.25
C ASN A 75 4.32 1.81 0.24
N MET A 76 3.10 1.44 -0.15
CA MET A 76 2.69 0.04 -0.19
C MET A 76 2.52 -0.42 -1.61
N ARG A 77 2.95 -1.64 -1.87
CA ARG A 77 2.74 -2.28 -3.16
C ARG A 77 1.93 -3.54 -2.94
N LEU A 78 0.84 -3.68 -3.71
CA LEU A 78 0.00 -4.86 -3.61
C LEU A 78 0.29 -5.77 -4.79
N PRO A 79 0.82 -6.97 -4.55
CA PRO A 79 1.03 -7.92 -5.63
C PRO A 79 -0.32 -8.43 -6.15
N GLY A 80 -0.44 -8.54 -7.46
CA GLY A 80 -1.62 -9.14 -8.07
C GLY A 80 -2.80 -8.21 -8.30
N VAL A 81 -2.66 -6.91 -8.02
CA VAL A 81 -3.76 -5.96 -8.22
C VAL A 81 -3.82 -5.47 -9.65
N SER A 82 -2.71 -5.44 -10.36
CA SER A 82 -2.70 -5.00 -11.74
C SER A 82 -2.26 -6.14 -12.66
N ASP A 83 -2.39 -5.91 -13.95
CA ASP A 83 -1.92 -6.87 -14.94
C ASP A 83 -0.47 -7.23 -14.62
N ALA A 84 -0.16 -8.51 -14.63
CA ALA A 84 1.17 -9.01 -14.30
C ALA A 84 2.25 -8.38 -15.15
N GLN A 85 1.94 -8.07 -16.41
CA GLN A 85 2.90 -7.43 -17.30
C GLN A 85 3.17 -5.97 -16.91
N GLU A 86 2.14 -5.24 -16.52
CA GLU A 86 2.31 -3.87 -16.05
C GLU A 86 3.11 -3.83 -14.76
N MET A 87 2.85 -4.74 -13.84
CA MET A 87 3.61 -4.81 -12.60
C MET A 87 5.07 -5.12 -12.86
N LYS A 88 5.35 -6.02 -13.78
CA LYS A 88 6.74 -6.35 -14.14
C LYS A 88 7.44 -5.14 -14.76
N ALA A 89 6.77 -4.43 -15.64
CA ALA A 89 7.34 -3.24 -16.27
C ALA A 89 7.62 -2.14 -15.25
N ILE A 90 6.68 -1.86 -14.36
CA ILE A 90 6.84 -0.85 -13.31
C ILE A 90 7.98 -1.25 -12.36
N LYS A 91 7.98 -2.52 -11.94
CA LYS A 91 9.01 -3.02 -11.03
C LYS A 91 10.40 -2.94 -11.66
N LYS A 92 10.50 -3.31 -12.93
CA LYS A 92 11.76 -3.26 -13.66
C LYS A 92 12.28 -1.83 -13.80
N THR A 93 11.40 -0.90 -14.15
CA THR A 93 11.75 0.50 -14.31
C THR A 93 12.21 1.12 -12.99
N SER A 94 11.47 0.89 -11.91
CA SER A 94 11.82 1.49 -10.64
C SER A 94 13.12 0.92 -10.07
N VAL A 95 13.38 -0.38 -10.23
CA VAL A 95 14.64 -0.98 -9.82
C VAL A 95 15.80 -0.43 -10.63
N THR A 96 15.63 -0.29 -11.94
CA THR A 96 16.66 0.26 -12.81
C THR A 96 16.98 1.72 -12.46
N ASP A 97 15.98 2.52 -12.18
CA ASP A 97 16.18 3.92 -11.82
C ASP A 97 16.88 4.04 -10.46
N ALA A 98 16.47 3.26 -9.48
CA ALA A 98 17.11 3.26 -8.16
C ALA A 98 18.58 2.84 -8.28
N HIS A 99 18.86 1.81 -9.08
CA HIS A 99 20.21 1.35 -9.30
C HIS A 99 21.06 2.42 -9.99
N ARG A 100 20.50 3.08 -11.00
CA ARG A 100 21.17 4.15 -11.74
C ARG A 100 21.53 5.32 -10.80
N ILE A 101 20.59 5.71 -9.96
CA ILE A 101 20.83 6.80 -9.00
C ILE A 101 21.95 6.44 -8.03
N ARG A 102 21.93 5.20 -7.50
CA ARG A 102 22.96 4.73 -6.59
C ARG A 102 24.34 4.72 -7.24
N MET A 103 24.41 4.29 -8.49
CA MET A 103 25.68 4.25 -9.21
C MET A 103 26.23 5.66 -9.47
N GLN A 104 25.34 6.62 -9.76
CA GLN A 104 25.75 8.01 -9.91
C GLN A 104 26.31 8.58 -8.60
N ASP A 105 25.68 8.26 -7.49
CA ASP A 105 26.14 8.72 -6.19
C ASP A 105 27.51 8.12 -5.85
N VAL A 106 27.73 6.85 -6.14
CA VAL A 106 29.01 6.20 -5.94
C VAL A 106 30.10 6.86 -6.78
N ARG A 107 29.82 7.17 -8.05
CA ARG A 107 30.77 7.84 -8.93
C ARG A 107 31.13 9.23 -8.43
N LYS A 108 30.13 9.98 -7.93
CA LYS A 108 30.37 11.29 -7.36
C LYS A 108 31.24 11.20 -6.12
N SER A 109 30.98 10.22 -5.26
CA SER A 109 31.79 10.02 -4.08
C SER A 109 33.24 9.73 -4.44
N LYS A 110 33.48 8.86 -5.41
CA LYS A 110 34.83 8.53 -5.85
C LYS A 110 35.54 9.72 -6.47
N SER A 111 34.81 10.50 -7.27
CA SER A 111 35.37 11.70 -7.89
C SER A 111 35.81 12.71 -6.83
N LEU A 112 35.03 12.87 -5.77
CA LEU A 112 35.35 13.79 -4.70
C LEU A 112 36.51 13.30 -3.83
N SER A 113 36.65 11.99 -3.64
CA SER A 113 37.71 11.43 -2.80
C SER A 113 39.07 11.42 -3.51
N ASN A 114 39.10 11.54 -4.85
CA ASN A 114 40.33 11.57 -5.59
C ASN A 114 40.89 12.97 -5.83
N ARG A 115 40.27 13.97 -5.23
CA ARG A 115 40.78 15.34 -5.27
C ARG A 115 41.44 15.61 -3.92
#